data_07555fb9d0530227f6c3f00c54b1382b
#
_entry.id   07555fb9d0530227f6c3f00c54b1382b
#
_cell.length_a   1.000
_cell.length_b   1.000
_cell.length_c   1.000
_cell.angle_alpha   90.00
_cell.angle_beta   90.00
_cell.angle_gamma   90.00
#
_symmetry.space_group_name_H-M   'P 1'
#
loop_
_entity.id
_entity.type
_entity.pdbx_description
1 polymer ?
#
loop_
_entity_poly.entity_id
_entity_poly.type
_entity_poly.pdbx_seq_one_letter_code
_entity_poly.pdbx_strand_id
1 'polypeptide(L)'
;AFTAQIIINHVQARDDEHIDNMDQALDRAVANGVKNLVVQPTHLMHGAEYDELMEAVEAYKDQFASVKVAEPLLGEVGSDAAVVNDDKKAVAEDLTAEAVKTAGYDSLDAAKEDGVAFVFMGHGTSHTAKVSYSQMQTQMNELGYENVFIGTVEGEPEETACEEVIKAVAEAGYTKVVLRPLMVVAGDHANNDMAGEDEDSWLSQFNASGKFDSVDTQISGLGGIKAIQDLYVAHTAAAMAEK
;
A
#
# COMPACT_ATOMS: atom_id res chain seq x y z
N ALA A 1 -9.20 -8.29 -13.96
CA ALA A 1 -7.90 -8.81 -14.40
C ALA A 1 -6.86 -8.67 -13.29
N PHE A 2 -5.84 -9.49 -13.31
CA PHE A 2 -4.68 -9.36 -12.43
C PHE A 2 -3.42 -9.09 -13.28
N THR A 3 -2.51 -8.29 -12.74
CA THR A 3 -1.20 -8.04 -13.36
C THR A 3 -0.21 -9.17 -13.06
N ALA A 4 -0.25 -9.76 -11.86
CA ALA A 4 0.67 -10.79 -11.43
C ALA A 4 0.28 -12.19 -11.91
N GLN A 5 0.98 -12.75 -12.93
CA GLN A 5 0.71 -14.07 -13.48
C GLN A 5 0.84 -15.20 -12.44
N ILE A 6 1.74 -15.06 -11.46
CA ILE A 6 1.90 -16.05 -10.39
C ILE A 6 0.65 -16.14 -9.52
N ILE A 7 -0.01 -15.03 -9.24
CA ILE A 7 -1.26 -15.00 -8.46
C ILE A 7 -2.41 -15.60 -9.26
N ILE A 8 -2.49 -15.31 -10.57
CA ILE A 8 -3.48 -15.93 -11.46
C ILE A 8 -3.35 -17.47 -11.40
N ASN A 9 -2.13 -17.98 -11.51
CA ASN A 9 -1.87 -19.41 -11.45
C ASN A 9 -2.21 -20.02 -10.09
N HIS A 10 -1.94 -19.32 -8.99
CA HIS A 10 -2.29 -19.78 -7.64
C HIS A 10 -3.81 -19.85 -7.44
N VAL A 11 -4.54 -18.81 -7.85
CA VAL A 11 -6.02 -18.79 -7.77
C VAL A 11 -6.63 -19.90 -8.61
N GLN A 12 -6.15 -20.08 -9.85
CA GLN A 12 -6.59 -21.17 -10.72
C GLN A 12 -6.34 -22.55 -10.08
N ALA A 13 -5.17 -22.75 -9.47
CA ALA A 13 -4.84 -24.05 -8.86
C ALA A 13 -5.61 -24.33 -7.57
N ARG A 14 -5.90 -23.29 -6.76
CA ARG A 14 -6.58 -23.40 -5.48
C ARG A 14 -8.10 -23.49 -5.62
N ASP A 15 -8.69 -22.63 -6.46
CA ASP A 15 -10.13 -22.38 -6.49
C ASP A 15 -10.78 -22.83 -7.81
N ASP A 16 -10.01 -23.32 -8.79
CA ASP A 16 -10.44 -23.61 -10.17
C ASP A 16 -11.13 -22.41 -10.83
N GLU A 17 -10.71 -21.19 -10.45
CA GLU A 17 -11.22 -19.93 -10.96
C GLU A 17 -10.26 -19.35 -11.99
N HIS A 18 -10.79 -19.03 -13.18
CA HIS A 18 -10.02 -18.42 -14.25
C HIS A 18 -10.09 -16.89 -14.17
N ILE A 19 -8.94 -16.27 -13.93
CA ILE A 19 -8.79 -14.81 -13.90
C ILE A 19 -7.98 -14.37 -15.12
N ASP A 20 -8.50 -13.40 -15.87
CA ASP A 20 -7.77 -12.82 -16.99
C ASP A 20 -6.52 -12.06 -16.51
N ASN A 21 -5.45 -12.15 -17.28
CA ASN A 21 -4.40 -11.14 -17.26
C ASN A 21 -4.84 -9.88 -18.04
N MET A 22 -3.98 -8.88 -18.15
CA MET A 22 -4.34 -7.60 -18.77
C MET A 22 -4.71 -7.77 -20.26
N ASP A 23 -3.92 -8.49 -21.04
CA ASP A 23 -4.17 -8.69 -22.47
C ASP A 23 -5.50 -9.42 -22.69
N GLN A 24 -5.75 -10.49 -21.94
CA GLN A 24 -6.99 -11.24 -22.03
C GLN A 24 -8.22 -10.40 -21.67
N ALA A 25 -8.11 -9.53 -20.67
CA ALA A 25 -9.19 -8.63 -20.27
C ALA A 25 -9.46 -7.56 -21.35
N LEU A 26 -8.41 -6.99 -21.94
CA LEU A 26 -8.49 -6.01 -23.02
C LEU A 26 -9.07 -6.65 -24.29
N ASP A 27 -8.60 -7.84 -24.70
CA ASP A 27 -9.14 -8.61 -25.80
C ASP A 27 -10.65 -8.89 -25.61
N ARG A 28 -11.03 -9.27 -24.40
CA ARG A 28 -12.44 -9.51 -24.06
C ARG A 28 -13.27 -8.23 -24.15
N ALA A 29 -12.74 -7.08 -23.69
CA ALA A 29 -13.43 -5.80 -23.80
C ALA A 29 -13.65 -5.41 -25.28
N VAL A 30 -12.64 -5.61 -26.13
CA VAL A 30 -12.76 -5.40 -27.60
C VAL A 30 -13.80 -6.34 -28.21
N ALA A 31 -13.73 -7.64 -27.92
CA ALA A 31 -14.67 -8.65 -28.43
C ALA A 31 -16.12 -8.37 -28.01
N ASN A 32 -16.32 -7.82 -26.81
CA ASN A 32 -17.64 -7.40 -26.30
C ASN A 32 -18.12 -6.07 -26.88
N GLY A 33 -17.34 -5.41 -27.75
CA GLY A 33 -17.72 -4.15 -28.41
C GLY A 33 -17.73 -2.94 -27.47
N VAL A 34 -16.96 -2.97 -26.39
CA VAL A 34 -16.76 -1.80 -25.49
C VAL A 34 -16.21 -0.64 -26.32
N LYS A 35 -16.82 0.54 -26.18
CA LYS A 35 -16.41 1.75 -26.91
C LYS A 35 -15.58 2.69 -26.04
N ASN A 36 -15.97 2.84 -24.78
CA ASN A 36 -15.27 3.69 -23.85
C ASN A 36 -14.79 2.81 -22.68
N LEU A 37 -13.49 2.76 -22.48
CA LEU A 37 -12.86 1.96 -21.44
C LEU A 37 -12.33 2.89 -20.34
N VAL A 38 -12.62 2.55 -19.08
CA VAL A 38 -11.96 3.13 -17.92
C VAL A 38 -11.29 2.00 -17.15
N VAL A 39 -10.00 2.14 -16.91
CA VAL A 39 -9.20 1.18 -16.13
C VAL A 39 -8.90 1.81 -14.78
N GLN A 40 -9.31 1.14 -13.70
CA GLN A 40 -8.92 1.50 -12.33
C GLN A 40 -7.85 0.53 -11.84
N PRO A 41 -6.58 0.93 -11.77
CA PRO A 41 -5.56 0.14 -11.11
C PRO A 41 -5.82 0.13 -9.60
N THR A 42 -5.84 -1.05 -9.00
CA THR A 42 -5.88 -1.18 -7.54
C THR A 42 -4.47 -1.28 -6.94
N HIS A 43 -3.50 -0.69 -7.62
CA HIS A 43 -2.13 -0.56 -7.16
C HIS A 43 -2.03 0.51 -6.05
N LEU A 44 -0.99 0.39 -5.22
CA LEU A 44 -0.70 1.39 -4.19
C LEU A 44 -0.16 2.68 -4.82
N MET A 45 0.75 2.57 -5.80
CA MET A 45 1.49 3.68 -6.40
C MET A 45 1.80 3.45 -7.88
N HIS A 46 2.38 4.45 -8.54
CA HIS A 46 2.95 4.38 -9.89
C HIS A 46 4.26 3.57 -9.91
N GLY A 47 4.17 2.27 -9.58
CA GLY A 47 5.30 1.34 -9.58
C GLY A 47 5.45 0.57 -10.90
N ALA A 48 6.30 -0.47 -10.92
CA ALA A 48 6.57 -1.25 -12.11
C ALA A 48 5.30 -1.91 -12.69
N GLU A 49 4.42 -2.45 -11.85
CA GLU A 49 3.17 -3.06 -12.30
C GLU A 49 2.19 -2.03 -12.90
N TYR A 50 2.26 -0.76 -12.45
CA TYR A 50 1.50 0.31 -13.07
C TYR A 50 2.05 0.66 -14.44
N ASP A 51 3.37 0.70 -14.62
CA ASP A 51 4.00 0.92 -15.91
C ASP A 51 3.65 -0.19 -16.92
N GLU A 52 3.69 -1.45 -16.49
CA GLU A 52 3.26 -2.60 -17.31
C GLU A 52 1.78 -2.48 -17.72
N LEU A 53 0.91 -2.04 -16.79
CA LEU A 53 -0.49 -1.78 -17.10
C LEU A 53 -0.64 -0.69 -18.16
N MET A 54 0.12 0.40 -18.04
CA MET A 54 0.10 1.50 -19.00
C MET A 54 0.55 1.06 -20.40
N GLU A 55 1.61 0.22 -20.48
CA GLU A 55 2.06 -0.36 -21.75
C GLU A 55 0.99 -1.25 -22.39
N ALA A 56 0.35 -2.12 -21.61
CA ALA A 56 -0.72 -2.98 -22.09
C ALA A 56 -1.91 -2.14 -22.62
N VAL A 57 -2.34 -1.13 -21.86
CA VAL A 57 -3.44 -0.23 -22.27
C VAL A 57 -3.09 0.55 -23.54
N GLU A 58 -1.87 1.07 -23.67
CA GLU A 58 -1.41 1.82 -24.84
C GLU A 58 -1.46 0.97 -26.11
N ALA A 59 -1.13 -0.32 -26.02
CA ALA A 59 -1.18 -1.25 -27.16
C ALA A 59 -2.61 -1.44 -27.71
N TYR A 60 -3.64 -1.20 -26.91
CA TYR A 60 -5.05 -1.39 -27.27
C TYR A 60 -5.81 -0.09 -27.50
N LYS A 61 -5.23 1.08 -27.26
CA LYS A 61 -5.95 2.37 -27.27
C LYS A 61 -6.75 2.63 -28.54
N ASP A 62 -6.21 2.26 -29.70
CA ASP A 62 -6.84 2.48 -31.02
C ASP A 62 -8.05 1.56 -31.29
N GLN A 63 -8.27 0.56 -30.43
CA GLN A 63 -9.41 -0.35 -30.53
C GLN A 63 -10.66 0.18 -29.80
N PHE A 64 -10.53 1.24 -29.03
CA PHE A 64 -11.61 1.90 -28.30
C PHE A 64 -11.83 3.33 -28.82
N ALA A 65 -13.03 3.85 -28.62
CA ALA A 65 -13.32 5.26 -28.92
C ALA A 65 -12.67 6.19 -27.88
N SER A 66 -12.53 5.73 -26.65
CA SER A 66 -11.75 6.38 -25.59
C SER A 66 -11.23 5.36 -24.60
N VAL A 67 -10.03 5.61 -24.07
CA VAL A 67 -9.44 4.87 -22.97
C VAL A 67 -8.96 5.87 -21.92
N LYS A 68 -9.31 5.63 -20.66
CA LYS A 68 -8.90 6.41 -19.51
C LYS A 68 -8.32 5.45 -18.47
N VAL A 69 -7.23 5.85 -17.83
CA VAL A 69 -6.64 5.12 -16.69
C VAL A 69 -6.70 6.04 -15.47
N ALA A 70 -7.31 5.54 -14.41
CA ALA A 70 -7.42 6.28 -13.16
C ALA A 70 -6.12 6.18 -12.35
N GLU A 71 -5.93 7.13 -11.43
CA GLU A 71 -4.79 7.14 -10.52
C GLU A 71 -4.77 5.92 -9.59
N PRO A 72 -3.58 5.39 -9.23
CA PRO A 72 -3.43 4.43 -8.15
C PRO A 72 -3.69 5.11 -6.79
N LEU A 73 -3.69 4.35 -5.69
CA LEU A 73 -4.15 4.81 -4.38
C LEU A 73 -3.44 6.07 -3.87
N LEU A 74 -2.11 6.15 -4.00
CA LEU A 74 -1.31 7.27 -3.51
C LEU A 74 -1.20 8.44 -4.50
N GLY A 75 -1.91 8.36 -5.65
CA GLY A 75 -1.89 9.39 -6.68
C GLY A 75 -0.49 9.65 -7.24
N GLU A 76 -0.25 10.85 -7.75
CA GLU A 76 1.02 11.28 -8.32
C GLU A 76 2.21 11.09 -7.38
N VAL A 77 3.34 10.59 -7.92
CA VAL A 77 4.56 10.36 -7.14
C VAL A 77 5.28 11.66 -6.79
N GLY A 78 5.27 12.63 -7.70
CA GLY A 78 6.07 13.86 -7.51
C GLY A 78 7.57 13.65 -7.72
N SER A 79 8.37 14.67 -7.44
CA SER A 79 9.79 14.70 -7.77
C SER A 79 10.73 14.22 -6.66
N ASP A 80 10.31 14.32 -5.42
CA ASP A 80 11.14 13.99 -4.24
C ASP A 80 10.29 13.66 -3.00
N ALA A 81 10.94 13.29 -1.92
CA ALA A 81 10.30 12.85 -0.68
C ALA A 81 9.48 13.94 0.05
N ALA A 82 9.68 15.22 -0.27
CA ALA A 82 8.95 16.33 0.35
C ALA A 82 7.64 16.67 -0.38
N VAL A 83 7.42 16.10 -1.57
CA VAL A 83 6.21 16.36 -2.36
C VAL A 83 5.11 15.41 -1.93
N VAL A 84 4.09 15.93 -1.25
CA VAL A 84 2.90 15.21 -0.82
C VAL A 84 1.66 15.68 -1.59
N ASN A 85 0.57 14.94 -1.52
CA ASN A 85 -0.69 15.23 -2.19
C ASN A 85 -1.89 14.84 -1.31
N ASP A 86 -3.08 15.20 -1.75
CA ASP A 86 -4.32 14.93 -1.01
C ASP A 86 -4.59 13.42 -0.86
N ASP A 87 -4.19 12.59 -1.83
CA ASP A 87 -4.37 11.13 -1.77
C ASP A 87 -3.52 10.51 -0.66
N LYS A 88 -2.23 10.88 -0.59
CA LYS A 88 -1.33 10.43 0.49
C LYS A 88 -1.84 10.88 1.85
N LYS A 89 -2.38 12.11 1.92
CA LYS A 89 -2.98 12.62 3.15
C LYS A 89 -4.19 11.79 3.57
N ALA A 90 -5.12 11.53 2.66
CA ALA A 90 -6.30 10.72 2.92
C ALA A 90 -5.91 9.30 3.39
N VAL A 91 -4.96 8.66 2.69
CA VAL A 91 -4.48 7.33 3.09
C VAL A 91 -3.82 7.36 4.47
N ALA A 92 -3.00 8.37 4.77
CA ALA A 92 -2.35 8.52 6.07
C ALA A 92 -3.38 8.66 7.21
N GLU A 93 -4.39 9.50 7.02
CA GLU A 93 -5.46 9.72 7.99
C GLU A 93 -6.31 8.46 8.21
N ASP A 94 -6.78 7.82 7.12
CA ASP A 94 -7.69 6.68 7.19
C ASP A 94 -7.01 5.41 7.73
N LEU A 95 -5.76 5.14 7.28
CA LEU A 95 -4.99 4.00 7.77
C LEU A 95 -4.67 4.15 9.26
N THR A 96 -4.23 5.35 9.68
CA THR A 96 -3.88 5.61 11.07
C THR A 96 -5.12 5.51 11.96
N ALA A 97 -6.24 6.10 11.55
CA ALA A 97 -7.49 6.01 12.31
C ALA A 97 -7.95 4.56 12.51
N GLU A 98 -7.89 3.74 11.46
CA GLU A 98 -8.27 2.32 11.54
C GLU A 98 -7.28 1.51 12.40
N ALA A 99 -5.97 1.80 12.32
CA ALA A 99 -4.96 1.13 13.14
C ALA A 99 -5.13 1.45 14.64
N VAL A 100 -5.36 2.70 14.98
CA VAL A 100 -5.62 3.19 16.35
C VAL A 100 -6.85 2.53 16.93
N LYS A 101 -7.95 2.54 16.19
CA LYS A 101 -9.22 1.91 16.57
C LYS A 101 -9.05 0.39 16.77
N THR A 102 -8.34 -0.30 15.88
CA THR A 102 -8.09 -1.73 15.97
C THR A 102 -7.23 -2.08 17.18
N ALA A 103 -6.29 -1.20 17.55
CA ALA A 103 -5.48 -1.33 18.76
C ALA A 103 -6.24 -1.01 20.07
N GLY A 104 -7.49 -0.52 19.96
CA GLY A 104 -8.36 -0.25 21.11
C GLY A 104 -8.17 1.11 21.75
N TYR A 105 -7.54 2.06 21.05
CA TYR A 105 -7.36 3.43 21.54
C TYR A 105 -8.42 4.38 20.97
N ASP A 106 -8.81 5.37 21.76
CA ASP A 106 -9.78 6.40 21.35
C ASP A 106 -9.17 7.43 20.39
N SER A 107 -7.85 7.61 20.42
CA SER A 107 -7.11 8.54 19.57
C SER A 107 -5.63 8.13 19.41
N LEU A 108 -4.96 8.68 18.39
CA LEU A 108 -3.53 8.52 18.20
C LEU A 108 -2.72 9.10 19.38
N ASP A 109 -3.18 10.24 19.94
CA ASP A 109 -2.55 10.83 21.12
C ASP A 109 -2.65 9.93 22.35
N ALA A 110 -3.80 9.29 22.58
CA ALA A 110 -3.96 8.34 23.68
C ALA A 110 -3.01 7.13 23.53
N ALA A 111 -2.83 6.61 22.31
CA ALA A 111 -1.85 5.57 22.05
C ALA A 111 -0.41 6.06 22.28
N LYS A 112 -0.10 7.29 21.85
CA LYS A 112 1.20 7.93 22.07
C LYS A 112 1.51 8.09 23.56
N GLU A 113 0.55 8.57 24.37
CA GLU A 113 0.68 8.71 25.81
C GLU A 113 0.93 7.36 26.53
N ASP A 114 0.39 6.26 25.98
CA ASP A 114 0.62 4.88 26.45
C ASP A 114 1.92 4.26 25.88
N GLY A 115 2.73 5.04 25.16
CA GLY A 115 4.03 4.64 24.61
C GLY A 115 3.95 3.74 23.36
N VAL A 116 2.83 3.79 22.63
CA VAL A 116 2.60 2.97 21.43
C VAL A 116 3.03 3.70 20.17
N ALA A 117 3.86 3.05 19.35
CA ALA A 117 4.13 3.40 17.98
C ALA A 117 3.39 2.48 17.01
N PHE A 118 2.90 3.05 15.91
CA PHE A 118 2.37 2.31 14.77
C PHE A 118 3.43 2.27 13.66
N VAL A 119 3.71 1.08 13.15
CA VAL A 119 4.64 0.88 12.05
C VAL A 119 3.87 0.32 10.86
N PHE A 120 3.80 1.09 9.78
CA PHE A 120 3.12 0.69 8.56
C PHE A 120 4.13 0.14 7.54
N MET A 121 4.04 -1.16 7.27
CA MET A 121 4.98 -1.89 6.44
C MET A 121 4.47 -2.04 5.01
N GLY A 122 5.10 -1.34 4.05
CA GLY A 122 4.92 -1.55 2.62
C GLY A 122 5.77 -2.69 2.08
N HIS A 123 5.63 -2.98 0.78
CA HIS A 123 6.46 -3.99 0.12
C HIS A 123 7.91 -3.49 -0.06
N GLY A 124 8.06 -2.26 -0.53
CA GLY A 124 9.32 -1.75 -1.05
C GLY A 124 9.45 -2.02 -2.55
N THR A 125 10.35 -1.33 -3.21
CA THR A 125 10.63 -1.52 -4.63
C THR A 125 11.92 -0.82 -5.03
N SER A 126 12.66 -1.39 -5.96
CA SER A 126 13.80 -0.74 -6.62
C SER A 126 13.38 0.29 -7.68
N HIS A 127 12.10 0.33 -8.03
CA HIS A 127 11.54 1.32 -8.95
C HIS A 127 11.64 2.74 -8.39
N THR A 128 11.70 3.75 -9.26
CA THR A 128 11.80 5.16 -8.84
C THR A 128 10.64 5.61 -7.95
N ALA A 129 9.47 4.98 -8.08
CA ALA A 129 8.30 5.22 -7.23
C ALA A 129 8.50 4.86 -5.75
N LYS A 130 9.64 4.22 -5.37
CA LYS A 130 9.98 3.95 -3.96
C LYS A 130 9.94 5.20 -3.09
N VAL A 131 10.14 6.39 -3.68
CA VAL A 131 10.02 7.68 -2.99
C VAL A 131 8.64 7.90 -2.37
N SER A 132 7.59 7.21 -2.85
CA SER A 132 6.25 7.26 -2.25
C SER A 132 6.23 6.82 -0.79
N TYR A 133 7.11 5.92 -0.37
CA TYR A 133 7.23 5.52 1.04
C TYR A 133 7.83 6.65 1.90
N SER A 134 8.88 7.32 1.42
CA SER A 134 9.43 8.51 2.09
C SER A 134 8.41 9.65 2.12
N GLN A 135 7.62 9.83 1.05
CA GLN A 135 6.52 10.79 1.00
C GLN A 135 5.43 10.48 2.02
N MET A 136 5.09 9.20 2.23
CA MET A 136 4.14 8.80 3.27
C MET A 136 4.67 9.15 4.67
N GLN A 137 5.96 8.94 4.95
CA GLN A 137 6.55 9.39 6.22
C GLN A 137 6.50 10.91 6.36
N THR A 138 6.81 11.65 5.30
CA THR A 138 6.68 13.13 5.29
C THR A 138 5.24 13.54 5.59
N GLN A 139 4.26 12.89 4.98
CA GLN A 139 2.84 13.17 5.22
C GLN A 139 2.43 12.87 6.68
N MET A 140 2.92 11.77 7.29
CA MET A 140 2.67 11.49 8.70
C MET A 140 3.24 12.60 9.58
N ASN A 141 4.45 13.07 9.28
CA ASN A 141 5.10 14.16 10.02
C ASN A 141 4.34 15.49 9.90
N GLU A 142 3.85 15.84 8.69
CA GLU A 142 3.04 17.05 8.46
C GLU A 142 1.70 17.02 9.19
N LEU A 143 1.12 15.83 9.38
CA LEU A 143 -0.09 15.62 10.17
C LEU A 143 0.18 15.64 11.70
N GLY A 144 1.45 15.70 12.11
CA GLY A 144 1.84 15.65 13.53
C GLY A 144 1.74 14.24 14.13
N TYR A 145 1.76 13.19 13.31
CA TYR A 145 1.65 11.79 13.73
C TYR A 145 3.03 11.26 14.17
N GLU A 146 3.54 11.80 15.28
CA GLU A 146 4.91 11.54 15.75
C GLU A 146 5.19 10.08 16.15
N ASN A 147 4.14 9.30 16.41
CA ASN A 147 4.23 7.88 16.75
C ASN A 147 3.84 6.96 15.59
N VAL A 148 3.96 7.43 14.34
CA VAL A 148 3.71 6.64 13.13
C VAL A 148 4.98 6.59 12.28
N PHE A 149 5.38 5.39 11.89
CA PHE A 149 6.60 5.11 11.13
C PHE A 149 6.28 4.29 9.89
N ILE A 150 6.98 4.58 8.79
CA ILE A 150 6.86 3.84 7.53
C ILE A 150 8.07 2.93 7.36
N GLY A 151 7.82 1.67 7.02
CA GLY A 151 8.85 0.72 6.67
C GLY A 151 8.50 -0.08 5.43
N THR A 152 9.44 -0.88 4.92
CA THR A 152 9.21 -1.76 3.77
C THR A 152 9.94 -3.10 3.94
N VAL A 153 9.32 -4.18 3.42
CA VAL A 153 9.92 -5.54 3.43
C VAL A 153 11.28 -5.55 2.75
N GLU A 154 11.37 -4.92 1.58
CA GLU A 154 12.58 -4.92 0.74
C GLU A 154 13.67 -3.95 1.25
N GLY A 155 13.38 -3.10 2.27
CA GLY A 155 14.31 -2.06 2.71
C GLY A 155 14.60 -1.01 1.62
N GLU A 156 13.63 -0.75 0.78
CA GLU A 156 13.73 0.22 -0.33
C GLU A 156 12.57 1.22 -0.27
N PRO A 157 12.87 2.50 0.03
CA PRO A 157 14.21 3.11 0.22
C PRO A 157 14.88 2.68 1.54
N GLU A 158 16.21 2.85 1.64
CA GLU A 158 17.06 2.32 2.72
C GLU A 158 16.59 2.70 4.14
N GLU A 159 16.10 3.92 4.32
CA GLU A 159 15.58 4.40 5.61
C GLU A 159 14.33 3.64 6.09
N THR A 160 13.69 2.85 5.23
CA THR A 160 12.51 2.04 5.54
C THR A 160 12.84 0.59 5.89
N ALA A 161 14.12 0.22 5.93
CA ALA A 161 14.55 -1.11 6.33
C ALA A 161 14.18 -1.40 7.79
N CYS A 162 13.89 -2.66 8.11
CA CYS A 162 13.42 -3.10 9.43
C CYS A 162 14.32 -2.59 10.56
N GLU A 163 15.63 -2.72 10.41
CA GLU A 163 16.61 -2.30 11.42
C GLU A 163 16.62 -0.77 11.64
N GLU A 164 16.44 0.02 10.57
CA GLU A 164 16.37 1.48 10.66
C GLU A 164 15.06 1.93 11.33
N VAL A 165 13.95 1.25 11.03
CA VAL A 165 12.67 1.52 11.68
C VAL A 165 12.70 1.14 13.17
N ILE A 166 13.26 -0.02 13.53
CA ILE A 166 13.48 -0.42 14.95
C ILE A 166 14.26 0.66 15.70
N LYS A 167 15.33 1.16 15.09
CA LYS A 167 16.15 2.22 15.66
C LYS A 167 15.36 3.52 15.81
N ALA A 168 14.67 3.97 14.79
CA ALA A 168 13.88 5.20 14.80
C ALA A 168 12.78 5.18 15.88
N VAL A 169 12.03 4.08 15.98
CA VAL A 169 10.97 3.90 17.00
C VAL A 169 11.56 3.93 18.42
N ALA A 170 12.69 3.24 18.64
CA ALA A 170 13.35 3.21 19.95
C ALA A 170 13.96 4.57 20.33
N GLU A 171 14.59 5.28 19.39
CA GLU A 171 15.14 6.63 19.60
C GLU A 171 14.04 7.67 19.91
N ALA A 172 12.83 7.48 19.34
CA ALA A 172 11.67 8.29 19.65
C ALA A 172 11.07 8.00 21.05
N GLY A 173 11.52 6.92 21.72
CA GLY A 173 11.17 6.60 23.11
C GLY A 173 9.91 5.75 23.26
N TYR A 174 9.37 5.18 22.20
CA TYR A 174 8.23 4.26 22.26
C TYR A 174 8.67 2.88 22.72
N THR A 175 7.84 2.23 23.55
CA THR A 175 8.14 0.91 24.13
C THR A 175 7.15 -0.18 23.68
N LYS A 176 6.06 0.20 23.03
CA LYS A 176 5.07 -0.72 22.46
C LYS A 176 4.94 -0.46 20.97
N VAL A 177 4.80 -1.50 20.19
CA VAL A 177 4.73 -1.39 18.71
C VAL A 177 3.54 -2.16 18.19
N VAL A 178 2.85 -1.56 17.21
CA VAL A 178 1.83 -2.21 16.41
C VAL A 178 2.29 -2.21 14.96
N LEU A 179 2.54 -3.40 14.40
CA LEU A 179 2.87 -3.60 12.99
C LEU A 179 1.60 -3.79 12.17
N ARG A 180 1.47 -3.08 11.05
CA ARG A 180 0.33 -3.22 10.13
C ARG A 180 0.78 -3.02 8.69
N PRO A 181 0.19 -3.75 7.69
CA PRO A 181 0.56 -3.55 6.29
C PRO A 181 0.15 -2.17 5.74
N LEU A 182 1.06 -1.52 5.02
CA LEU A 182 0.79 -0.47 4.05
C LEU A 182 0.71 -1.11 2.67
N MET A 183 -0.22 -2.05 2.52
CA MET A 183 -0.47 -2.82 1.31
C MET A 183 -1.98 -2.94 1.11
N VAL A 184 -2.42 -2.95 -0.15
CA VAL A 184 -3.86 -3.07 -0.46
C VAL A 184 -4.43 -4.40 0.03
N VAL A 185 -3.66 -5.48 -0.11
CA VAL A 185 -3.99 -6.83 0.36
C VAL A 185 -2.99 -7.28 1.40
N ALA A 186 -3.46 -7.78 2.53
CA ALA A 186 -2.63 -8.45 3.54
C ALA A 186 -2.39 -9.92 3.11
N GLY A 187 -1.50 -10.11 2.15
CA GLY A 187 -1.12 -11.39 1.58
C GLY A 187 0.07 -12.04 2.29
N ASP A 188 0.93 -12.68 1.50
CA ASP A 188 2.09 -13.43 1.97
C ASP A 188 3.05 -12.57 2.81
N HIS A 189 3.42 -11.39 2.31
CA HIS A 189 4.29 -10.48 3.04
C HIS A 189 3.75 -10.04 4.41
N ALA A 190 2.43 -9.84 4.53
CA ALA A 190 1.84 -9.48 5.82
C ALA A 190 1.80 -10.66 6.80
N ASN A 191 1.63 -11.87 6.29
CA ASN A 191 1.54 -13.08 7.13
C ASN A 191 2.90 -13.66 7.48
N ASN A 192 3.86 -13.62 6.56
CA ASN A 192 5.18 -14.23 6.73
C ASN A 192 6.24 -13.19 7.08
N ASP A 193 6.48 -12.20 6.20
CA ASP A 193 7.58 -11.24 6.42
C ASP A 193 7.28 -10.25 7.55
N MET A 194 6.02 -9.87 7.77
CA MET A 194 5.65 -9.00 8.88
C MET A 194 5.39 -9.78 10.17
N ALA A 195 4.47 -10.74 10.15
CA ALA A 195 3.89 -11.36 11.34
C ALA A 195 4.28 -12.85 11.51
N GLY A 196 5.16 -13.39 10.67
CA GLY A 196 5.62 -14.77 10.71
C GLY A 196 6.48 -15.10 11.92
N GLU A 197 6.73 -16.40 12.11
CA GLU A 197 7.55 -16.92 13.21
C GLU A 197 9.04 -17.06 12.84
N ASP A 198 9.40 -16.87 11.57
CA ASP A 198 10.77 -16.95 11.10
C ASP A 198 11.63 -15.81 11.66
N GLU A 199 12.92 -16.06 11.83
CA GLU A 199 13.84 -15.11 12.48
C GLU A 199 13.97 -13.78 11.73
N ASP A 200 13.73 -13.77 10.43
CA ASP A 200 13.79 -12.61 9.54
C ASP A 200 12.46 -11.86 9.43
N SER A 201 11.38 -12.37 10.03
CA SER A 201 10.13 -11.60 10.10
C SER A 201 10.29 -10.33 10.94
N TRP A 202 9.55 -9.29 10.60
CA TRP A 202 9.55 -8.03 11.35
C TRP A 202 9.18 -8.24 12.83
N LEU A 203 8.14 -9.04 13.11
CA LEU A 203 7.72 -9.38 14.46
C LEU A 203 8.88 -9.99 15.25
N SER A 204 9.60 -10.95 14.67
CA SER A 204 10.75 -11.61 15.31
C SER A 204 11.91 -10.64 15.53
N GLN A 205 12.26 -9.82 14.53
CA GLN A 205 13.34 -8.84 14.63
C GLN A 205 13.04 -7.75 15.67
N PHE A 206 11.81 -7.21 15.70
CA PHE A 206 11.39 -6.24 16.72
C PHE A 206 11.49 -6.83 18.13
N ASN A 207 10.99 -8.06 18.36
CA ASN A 207 11.10 -8.75 19.63
C ASN A 207 12.56 -9.06 19.99
N ALA A 208 13.37 -9.54 19.06
CA ALA A 208 14.77 -9.88 19.28
C ALA A 208 15.64 -8.64 19.59
N SER A 209 15.23 -7.45 19.17
CA SER A 209 15.93 -6.20 19.46
C SER A 209 16.02 -5.90 20.96
N GLY A 210 15.10 -6.43 21.76
CA GLY A 210 15.01 -6.19 23.20
C GLY A 210 14.71 -4.74 23.59
N LYS A 211 14.23 -3.93 22.65
CA LYS A 211 13.97 -2.50 22.84
C LYS A 211 12.52 -2.20 23.22
N PHE A 212 11.61 -3.17 23.03
CA PHE A 212 10.17 -2.97 23.16
C PHE A 212 9.59 -3.92 24.23
N ASP A 213 8.62 -3.43 24.99
CA ASP A 213 7.87 -4.20 25.99
C ASP A 213 6.84 -5.13 25.34
N SER A 214 6.26 -4.70 24.21
CA SER A 214 5.35 -5.51 23.40
C SER A 214 5.43 -5.15 21.92
N VAL A 215 5.19 -6.15 21.06
CA VAL A 215 5.05 -6.00 19.60
C VAL A 215 3.80 -6.77 19.19
N ASP A 216 2.81 -6.06 18.72
CA ASP A 216 1.54 -6.61 18.25
C ASP A 216 1.43 -6.47 16.73
N THR A 217 0.60 -7.30 16.10
CA THR A 217 0.38 -7.28 14.64
C THR A 217 -1.09 -7.13 14.29
N GLN A 218 -1.36 -6.37 13.24
CA GLN A 218 -2.69 -6.22 12.64
C GLN A 218 -2.63 -6.68 11.18
N ILE A 219 -2.97 -7.93 10.90
CA ILE A 219 -2.94 -8.50 9.53
C ILE A 219 -4.21 -8.10 8.78
N SER A 220 -4.25 -6.85 8.31
CA SER A 220 -5.39 -6.30 7.58
C SER A 220 -4.92 -5.29 6.53
N GLY A 221 -5.26 -5.54 5.26
CA GLY A 221 -4.88 -4.69 4.14
C GLY A 221 -5.74 -3.42 4.04
N LEU A 222 -5.21 -2.42 3.32
CA LEU A 222 -5.86 -1.14 3.04
C LEU A 222 -7.22 -1.32 2.34
N GLY A 223 -7.33 -2.31 1.44
CA GLY A 223 -8.56 -2.59 0.69
C GLY A 223 -9.76 -2.99 1.56
N GLY A 224 -9.55 -3.35 2.83
CA GLY A 224 -10.61 -3.58 3.83
C GLY A 224 -11.18 -2.29 4.44
N ILE A 225 -10.52 -1.15 4.28
CA ILE A 225 -10.93 0.14 4.84
C ILE A 225 -11.90 0.82 3.87
N LYS A 226 -13.12 1.12 4.34
CA LYS A 226 -14.18 1.69 3.49
C LYS A 226 -13.77 3.02 2.84
N ALA A 227 -13.09 3.90 3.57
CA ALA A 227 -12.63 5.19 3.05
C ALA A 227 -11.59 5.01 1.92
N ILE A 228 -10.70 4.02 2.03
CA ILE A 228 -9.76 3.66 0.97
C ILE A 228 -10.48 3.15 -0.29
N GLN A 229 -11.53 2.33 -0.13
CA GLN A 229 -12.38 1.91 -1.26
C GLN A 229 -13.03 3.12 -1.94
N ASP A 230 -13.52 4.08 -1.16
CA ASP A 230 -14.14 5.29 -1.68
C ASP A 230 -13.14 6.18 -2.43
N LEU A 231 -11.86 6.19 -2.04
CA LEU A 231 -10.80 6.91 -2.75
C LEU A 231 -10.58 6.32 -4.16
N TYR A 232 -10.52 5.00 -4.31
CA TYR A 232 -10.47 4.37 -5.64
C TYR A 232 -11.70 4.70 -6.51
N VAL A 233 -12.88 4.74 -5.89
CA VAL A 233 -14.11 5.14 -6.60
C VAL A 233 -14.03 6.60 -7.05
N ALA A 234 -13.47 7.48 -6.23
CA ALA A 234 -13.26 8.89 -6.57
C ALA A 234 -12.26 9.05 -7.74
N HIS A 235 -11.14 8.30 -7.74
CA HIS A 235 -10.18 8.28 -8.85
C HIS A 235 -10.84 7.81 -10.15
N THR A 236 -11.64 6.73 -10.09
CA THR A 236 -12.42 6.27 -11.25
C THR A 236 -13.34 7.36 -11.79
N ALA A 237 -14.07 8.03 -10.88
CA ALA A 237 -14.99 9.10 -11.27
C ALA A 237 -14.26 10.31 -11.87
N ALA A 238 -13.07 10.66 -11.35
CA ALA A 238 -12.22 11.72 -11.90
C ALA A 238 -11.77 11.37 -13.33
N ALA A 239 -11.25 10.16 -13.55
CA ALA A 239 -10.85 9.70 -14.87
C ALA A 239 -12.01 9.70 -15.89
N MET A 240 -13.22 9.34 -15.45
CA MET A 240 -14.42 9.40 -16.31
C MET A 240 -14.81 10.84 -16.67
N ALA A 241 -14.52 11.81 -15.82
CA ALA A 241 -14.88 13.23 -16.03
C ALA A 241 -13.89 13.98 -16.93
N GLU A 242 -12.69 13.47 -17.14
CA GLU A 242 -11.71 14.04 -18.06
C GLU A 242 -12.27 14.10 -19.49
N LYS A 243 -11.98 15.21 -20.23
CA LYS A 243 -12.49 15.46 -21.57
C LYS A 243 -11.56 14.94 -22.66
#